data_c56d15ca58153b9f078d2796cd558f98
#
_entry.id   c56d15ca58153b9f078d2796cd558f98
#
_cell.length_a   1.000
_cell.length_b   1.000
_cell.length_c   1.000
_cell.angle_alpha   90.00
_cell.angle_beta   90.00
_cell.angle_gamma   90.00
#
_symmetry.space_group_name_H-M   'P 1'
#
loop_
_entity.id
_entity.type
_entity.pdbx_description
1 polymer ?
#
loop_
_entity_poly.entity_id
_entity_poly.type
_entity_poly.pdbx_seq_one_letter_code
_entity_poly.pdbx_strand_id
1 'polypeptide(L)'
;MANVLLDNNGIPKGPVYESTTPVLHRSSITAVDTTDPSDTSGAVNCAGYEQCRFDISITGTGLTSLTVQVLFWNPRQSKWFGGASRQFTVTGQHSLVVEARGAMIFLKVTAFSGTSFNLSADYSLG
;
A
#
# COMPACT_ATOMS: atom_id res chain seq x y z
N MET A 1 2.14 -2.11 -16.32
CA MET A 1 2.90 -2.66 -17.46
C MET A 1 4.16 -1.83 -17.68
N ALA A 2 5.28 -2.48 -17.91
CA ALA A 2 6.51 -1.78 -18.22
C ALA A 2 6.47 -1.26 -19.65
N ASN A 3 6.90 -0.02 -19.84
CA ASN A 3 7.09 0.57 -21.14
C ASN A 3 8.53 0.33 -21.61
N VAL A 4 8.70 0.08 -22.88
CA VAL A 4 10.02 -0.04 -23.49
C VAL A 4 10.34 1.25 -24.24
N LEU A 5 11.42 1.92 -23.84
CA LEU A 5 11.92 3.09 -24.54
C LEU A 5 12.98 2.67 -25.56
N LEU A 6 13.04 3.42 -26.63
CA LEU A 6 14.08 3.27 -27.65
C LEU A 6 15.14 4.36 -27.45
N ASP A 7 16.39 4.03 -27.73
CA ASP A 7 17.46 5.03 -27.82
C ASP A 7 17.36 5.78 -29.16
N ASN A 8 18.30 6.73 -29.40
CA ASN A 8 18.30 7.52 -30.62
C ASN A 8 18.49 6.71 -31.90
N ASN A 9 18.92 5.47 -31.79
CA ASN A 9 19.11 4.55 -32.93
C ASN A 9 17.95 3.56 -33.07
N GLY A 10 16.89 3.70 -32.28
CA GLY A 10 15.75 2.81 -32.28
C GLY A 10 15.97 1.48 -31.55
N ILE A 11 17.03 1.38 -30.74
CA ILE A 11 17.36 0.16 -29.99
C ILE A 11 16.61 0.21 -28.63
N PRO A 12 15.94 -0.88 -28.22
CA PRO A 12 15.28 -0.93 -26.92
C PRO A 12 16.28 -0.74 -25.78
N LYS A 13 15.97 0.18 -24.88
CA LYS A 13 16.77 0.44 -23.67
C LYS A 13 16.49 -0.54 -22.53
N GLY A 14 15.49 -1.36 -22.66
CA GLY A 14 14.95 -2.18 -21.59
C GLY A 14 13.71 -1.56 -20.97
N PRO A 15 13.08 -2.24 -20.02
CA PRO A 15 11.84 -1.77 -19.41
C PRO A 15 12.10 -0.52 -18.57
N VAL A 16 11.19 0.46 -18.69
CA VAL A 16 11.14 1.63 -17.84
C VAL A 16 9.85 1.56 -17.02
N TYR A 17 9.99 1.61 -15.72
CA TYR A 17 8.86 1.59 -14.81
C TYR A 17 8.52 3.02 -14.41
N GLU A 18 7.39 3.51 -14.89
CA GLU A 18 6.86 4.81 -14.50
C GLU A 18 5.88 4.62 -13.36
N SER A 19 5.97 5.49 -12.35
CA SER A 19 4.97 5.50 -11.28
C SER A 19 3.62 5.88 -11.85
N THR A 20 2.60 5.15 -11.46
CA THR A 20 1.23 5.48 -11.82
C THR A 20 0.74 6.70 -11.04
N THR A 21 -0.31 7.34 -11.53
CA THR A 21 -1.00 8.38 -10.76
C THR A 21 -1.59 7.77 -9.49
N PRO A 22 -1.48 8.47 -8.34
CA PRO A 22 -2.05 7.97 -7.10
C PRO A 22 -3.55 7.67 -7.19
N VAL A 23 -3.95 6.55 -6.63
CA VAL A 23 -5.33 6.06 -6.59
C VAL A 23 -5.69 5.77 -5.14
N LEU A 24 -6.94 6.04 -4.76
CA LEU A 24 -7.42 5.76 -3.41
C LEU A 24 -7.40 4.25 -3.14
N HIS A 25 -6.79 3.86 -2.01
CA HIS A 25 -6.86 2.51 -1.49
C HIS A 25 -7.87 2.42 -0.33
N ARG A 26 -7.69 3.22 0.69
CA ARG A 26 -8.58 3.26 1.87
C ARG A 26 -8.86 4.70 2.27
N SER A 27 -10.07 4.96 2.74
CA SER A 27 -10.52 6.30 3.12
C SER A 27 -11.20 6.29 4.48
N SER A 28 -10.89 7.30 5.29
CA SER A 28 -11.61 7.57 6.55
C SER A 28 -11.66 6.37 7.50
N ILE A 29 -10.53 5.71 7.67
CA ILE A 29 -10.40 4.59 8.61
C ILE A 29 -10.20 5.16 10.00
N THR A 30 -11.14 4.88 10.90
CA THR A 30 -11.17 5.43 12.26
C THR A 30 -11.07 4.35 13.34
N ALA A 31 -10.98 3.09 12.94
CA ALA A 31 -10.87 1.95 13.85
C ALA A 31 -9.87 0.93 13.32
N VAL A 32 -9.28 0.17 14.24
CA VAL A 32 -8.39 -0.95 13.91
C VAL A 32 -9.16 -2.03 13.16
N ASP A 33 -8.53 -2.61 12.16
CA ASP A 33 -9.06 -3.77 11.43
C ASP A 33 -8.90 -5.02 12.31
N THR A 34 -10.00 -5.61 12.69
CA THR A 34 -9.99 -6.80 13.57
C THR A 34 -9.85 -8.11 12.79
N THR A 35 -10.06 -8.07 11.49
CA THR A 35 -9.96 -9.24 10.60
C THR A 35 -9.25 -8.86 9.31
N ASP A 36 -8.73 -9.86 8.62
CA ASP A 36 -8.25 -9.69 7.24
C ASP A 36 -9.44 -9.57 6.30
N PRO A 37 -9.27 -8.92 5.12
CA PRO A 37 -10.33 -8.92 4.11
C PRO A 37 -10.71 -10.34 3.71
N SER A 38 -12.00 -10.58 3.45
CA SER A 38 -12.50 -11.91 3.07
C SER A 38 -12.09 -12.30 1.65
N ASP A 39 -11.81 -11.33 0.80
CA ASP A 39 -11.41 -11.53 -0.60
C ASP A 39 -10.47 -10.42 -1.06
N THR A 40 -10.23 -10.33 -2.36
CA THR A 40 -9.32 -9.33 -2.95
C THR A 40 -10.03 -8.14 -3.55
N SER A 41 -11.33 -7.95 -3.33
CA SER A 41 -12.09 -6.89 -3.97
C SER A 41 -11.62 -5.48 -3.61
N GLY A 42 -11.14 -5.28 -2.37
CA GLY A 42 -10.57 -4.02 -1.90
C GLY A 42 -9.04 -3.96 -1.96
N ALA A 43 -8.39 -4.93 -2.58
CA ALA A 43 -6.94 -5.02 -2.62
C ALA A 43 -6.34 -4.11 -3.70
N VAL A 44 -5.04 -3.82 -3.54
CA VAL A 44 -4.24 -3.20 -4.59
C VAL A 44 -3.68 -4.29 -5.49
N ASN A 45 -3.99 -4.23 -6.77
CA ASN A 45 -3.45 -5.16 -7.76
C ASN A 45 -2.14 -4.59 -8.31
N CYS A 46 -1.02 -5.21 -7.93
CA CYS A 46 0.30 -4.78 -8.35
C CYS A 46 0.83 -5.56 -9.57
N ALA A 47 -0.03 -6.27 -10.30
CA ALA A 47 0.37 -7.04 -11.47
C ALA A 47 1.11 -6.16 -12.49
N GLY A 48 2.30 -6.59 -12.91
CA GLY A 48 3.16 -5.84 -13.83
C GLY A 48 4.06 -4.80 -13.16
N TYR A 49 4.04 -4.67 -11.84
CA TYR A 49 4.86 -3.72 -11.09
C TYR A 49 5.61 -4.40 -9.96
N GLU A 50 6.80 -3.90 -9.67
CA GLU A 50 7.62 -4.42 -8.57
C GLU A 50 7.28 -3.77 -7.24
N GLN A 51 6.94 -2.48 -7.24
CA GLN A 51 6.77 -1.70 -6.03
C GLN A 51 5.40 -1.05 -5.98
N CYS A 52 4.90 -0.89 -4.76
CA CYS A 52 3.76 -0.07 -4.43
C CYS A 52 4.19 0.95 -3.38
N ARG A 53 3.88 2.22 -3.61
CA ARG A 53 4.04 3.27 -2.60
C ARG A 53 2.66 3.64 -2.08
N PHE A 54 2.50 3.53 -0.78
CA PHE A 54 1.33 4.09 -0.08
C PHE A 54 1.64 5.50 0.39
N ASP A 55 0.76 6.43 0.05
CA ASP A 55 0.74 7.77 0.60
C ASP A 55 -0.34 7.82 1.68
N ILE A 56 0.08 7.93 2.93
CA ILE A 56 -0.77 7.75 4.10
C ILE A 56 -0.96 9.10 4.78
N SER A 57 -2.20 9.51 4.95
CA SER A 57 -2.55 10.71 5.70
C SER A 57 -3.21 10.30 7.01
N ILE A 58 -2.67 10.77 8.12
CA ILE A 58 -3.16 10.48 9.46
C ILE A 58 -3.52 11.79 10.15
N THR A 59 -4.77 11.90 10.55
CA THR A 59 -5.25 12.99 11.40
C THR A 59 -5.80 12.40 12.70
N GLY A 60 -6.07 13.23 13.67
CA GLY A 60 -6.64 12.78 14.95
C GLY A 60 -6.12 13.57 16.11
N THR A 61 -6.59 13.20 17.31
CA THR A 61 -6.26 13.86 18.57
C THR A 61 -5.55 12.88 19.49
N GLY A 62 -4.44 13.35 20.09
CA GLY A 62 -3.74 12.56 21.11
C GLY A 62 -3.17 11.24 20.59
N LEU A 63 -2.68 11.20 19.36
CA LEU A 63 -2.06 10.01 18.79
C LEU A 63 -0.80 9.66 19.58
N THR A 64 -0.73 8.44 20.12
CA THR A 64 0.49 7.87 20.68
C THR A 64 1.18 6.97 19.66
N SER A 65 0.44 6.04 19.07
CA SER A 65 0.96 5.17 18.02
C SER A 65 -0.16 4.61 17.14
N LEU A 66 0.15 4.39 15.88
CA LEU A 66 -0.73 3.75 14.90
C LEU A 66 0.13 2.81 14.07
N THR A 67 -0.24 1.53 14.04
CA THR A 67 0.52 0.51 13.33
C THR A 67 -0.27 0.00 12.15
N VAL A 68 0.39 -0.07 11.00
CA VAL A 68 -0.14 -0.67 9.79
C VAL A 68 0.70 -1.87 9.42
N GLN A 69 0.09 -2.83 8.74
CA GLN A 69 0.77 -4.01 8.21
C GLN A 69 0.35 -4.22 6.76
N VAL A 70 1.30 -4.53 5.91
CA VAL A 70 1.01 -4.92 4.53
C VAL A 70 0.68 -6.41 4.49
N LEU A 71 -0.47 -6.74 3.91
CA LEU A 71 -0.88 -8.12 3.68
C LEU A 71 -0.65 -8.48 2.22
N PHE A 72 -0.25 -9.72 1.97
CA PHE A 72 -0.04 -10.29 0.64
C PHE A 72 -1.04 -11.43 0.41
N TRP A 73 -1.74 -11.38 -0.70
CA TRP A 73 -2.67 -12.44 -1.08
C TRP A 73 -1.95 -13.61 -1.71
N ASN A 74 -2.22 -14.81 -1.19
CA ASN A 74 -1.77 -16.06 -1.80
C ASN A 74 -2.94 -16.68 -2.56
N PRO A 75 -2.96 -16.63 -3.90
CA PRO A 75 -4.10 -17.11 -4.68
C PRO A 75 -4.27 -18.62 -4.63
N ARG A 76 -3.19 -19.36 -4.37
CA ARG A 76 -3.24 -20.81 -4.26
C ARG A 76 -3.98 -21.24 -3.01
N GLN A 77 -3.80 -20.53 -1.90
CA GLN A 77 -4.43 -20.83 -0.62
C GLN A 77 -5.69 -20.00 -0.38
N SER A 78 -5.93 -18.99 -1.20
CA SER A 78 -7.02 -18.00 -1.02
C SER A 78 -7.01 -17.39 0.38
N LYS A 79 -5.81 -16.97 0.80
CA LYS A 79 -5.58 -16.39 2.13
C LYS A 79 -4.59 -15.25 2.07
N TRP A 80 -4.72 -14.34 3.03
CA TRP A 80 -3.78 -13.26 3.27
C TRP A 80 -2.64 -13.72 4.17
N PHE A 81 -1.43 -13.25 3.86
CA PHE A 81 -0.24 -13.46 4.68
C PHE A 81 0.32 -12.11 5.09
N GLY A 82 0.65 -11.96 6.37
CA GLY A 82 1.21 -10.74 6.90
C GLY A 82 2.64 -10.50 6.43
N GLY A 83 2.88 -9.29 5.95
CA GLY A 83 4.20 -8.78 5.63
C GLY A 83 4.73 -7.84 6.72
N ALA A 84 5.56 -6.87 6.30
CA ALA A 84 6.16 -5.90 7.21
C ALA A 84 5.11 -4.98 7.85
N SER A 85 5.37 -4.61 9.09
CA SER A 85 4.58 -3.62 9.84
C SER A 85 5.33 -2.30 9.93
N ARG A 86 4.60 -1.20 10.01
CA ARG A 86 5.15 0.13 10.26
C ARG A 86 4.34 0.84 11.32
N GLN A 87 5.03 1.44 12.29
CA GLN A 87 4.41 2.24 13.34
C GLN A 87 4.62 3.72 13.05
N PHE A 88 3.55 4.51 13.21
CA PHE A 88 3.58 5.95 13.15
C PHE A 88 3.27 6.51 14.52
N THR A 89 4.01 7.52 14.95
CA THR A 89 3.85 8.15 16.27
C THR A 89 3.37 9.59 16.19
N VAL A 90 3.27 10.13 14.99
CA VAL A 90 2.79 11.50 14.76
C VAL A 90 1.76 11.53 13.64
N THR A 91 0.83 12.46 13.75
CA THR A 91 -0.10 12.75 12.66
C THR A 91 0.64 13.41 11.49
N GLY A 92 -0.01 13.46 10.33
CA GLY A 92 0.53 14.09 9.14
C GLY A 92 0.58 13.13 7.97
N GLN A 93 1.47 13.45 7.05
CA GLN A 93 1.61 12.72 5.79
C GLN A 93 2.84 11.82 5.87
N HIS A 94 2.63 10.55 5.53
CA HIS A 94 3.67 9.54 5.55
C HIS A 94 3.67 8.75 4.25
N SER A 95 4.79 8.19 3.87
CA SER A 95 4.86 7.26 2.74
C SER A 95 5.49 5.95 3.16
N LEU A 96 5.03 4.87 2.52
CA LEU A 96 5.49 3.51 2.76
C LEU A 96 5.68 2.83 1.42
N VAL A 97 6.91 2.42 1.13
CA VAL A 97 7.23 1.69 -0.10
C VAL A 97 7.27 0.20 0.20
N VAL A 98 6.58 -0.57 -0.64
CA VAL A 98 6.44 -2.02 -0.48
C VAL A 98 6.96 -2.72 -1.72
N GLU A 99 7.78 -3.73 -1.53
CA GLU A 99 8.18 -4.66 -2.59
C GLU A 99 7.02 -5.61 -2.88
N ALA A 100 6.16 -5.21 -3.80
CA ALA A 100 4.92 -5.93 -4.09
C ALA A 100 5.11 -7.09 -5.08
N ARG A 101 6.04 -6.96 -6.02
CA ARG A 101 6.40 -7.97 -7.03
C ARG A 101 5.18 -8.59 -7.72
N GLY A 102 4.27 -7.75 -8.16
CA GLY A 102 3.07 -8.18 -8.88
C GLY A 102 1.97 -8.78 -8.03
N ALA A 103 2.10 -8.81 -6.72
CA ALA A 103 1.10 -9.40 -5.83
C ALA A 103 -0.13 -8.51 -5.65
N MET A 104 -1.20 -9.09 -5.16
CA MET A 104 -2.33 -8.35 -4.57
C MET A 104 -1.97 -8.04 -3.13
N ILE A 105 -2.05 -6.78 -2.74
CA ILE A 105 -1.69 -6.35 -1.39
C ILE A 105 -2.81 -5.52 -0.75
N PHE A 106 -2.77 -5.42 0.58
CA PHE A 106 -3.73 -4.66 1.35
C PHE A 106 -3.04 -4.01 2.55
N LEU A 107 -3.36 -2.76 2.83
CA LEU A 107 -2.83 -2.05 3.99
C LEU A 107 -3.81 -2.19 5.15
N LYS A 108 -3.45 -2.98 6.13
CA LYS A 108 -4.25 -3.25 7.33
C LYS A 108 -3.81 -2.37 8.48
N VAL A 109 -4.76 -1.79 9.19
CA VAL A 109 -4.49 -1.08 10.45
C VAL A 109 -4.59 -2.10 11.59
N THR A 110 -3.46 -2.38 12.23
CA THR A 110 -3.36 -3.50 13.20
C THR A 110 -3.39 -3.07 14.64
N ALA A 111 -2.98 -1.85 14.97
CA ALA A 111 -2.97 -1.38 16.35
C ALA A 111 -3.07 0.15 16.40
N PHE A 112 -3.67 0.64 17.47
CA PHE A 112 -3.80 2.05 17.75
C PHE A 112 -3.73 2.31 19.26
N SER A 113 -3.02 3.38 19.64
CA SER A 113 -3.00 3.91 20.98
C SER A 113 -3.13 5.44 20.90
N GLY A 114 -4.05 5.97 21.68
CA GLY A 114 -4.36 7.41 21.69
C GLY A 114 -5.85 7.66 21.82
N THR A 115 -6.28 8.88 21.53
CA THR A 115 -7.68 9.29 21.67
C THR A 115 -8.48 8.97 20.41
N SER A 116 -8.01 9.44 19.25
CA SER A 116 -8.69 9.20 17.98
C SER A 116 -7.71 9.25 16.82
N PHE A 117 -8.07 8.60 15.73
CA PHE A 117 -7.35 8.73 14.47
C PHE A 117 -8.31 8.66 13.28
N ASN A 118 -7.85 9.21 12.17
CA ASN A 118 -8.47 9.03 10.86
C ASN A 118 -7.33 8.81 9.86
N LEU A 119 -7.34 7.67 9.20
CA LEU A 119 -6.33 7.28 8.23
C LEU A 119 -6.96 7.17 6.85
N SER A 120 -6.30 7.77 5.88
CA SER A 120 -6.59 7.56 4.47
C SER A 120 -5.29 7.22 3.75
N ALA A 121 -5.36 6.35 2.77
CA ALA A 121 -4.19 5.91 2.02
C ALA A 121 -4.50 5.86 0.53
N ASP A 122 -3.64 6.49 -0.24
CA ASP A 122 -3.55 6.33 -1.68
C ASP A 122 -2.40 5.39 -2.02
N TYR A 123 -2.41 4.83 -3.22
CA TYR A 123 -1.29 4.04 -3.71
C TYR A 123 -0.88 4.45 -5.11
N SER A 124 0.39 4.27 -5.41
CA SER A 124 0.93 4.35 -6.77
C SER A 124 1.87 3.18 -7.01
N LEU A 125 1.96 2.74 -8.25
CA LEU A 125 2.72 1.56 -8.65
C LEU A 125 3.91 1.96 -9.51
N GLY A 126 5.00 1.24 -9.35
CA GLY A 126 6.20 1.54 -10.13
C GLY A 126 7.18 0.39 -10.31
#